data_cb22206d423b74b34809595a5247d6bf
#
_entry.id   cb22206d423b74b34809595a5247d6bf
#
_cell.length_a   1.000
_cell.length_b   1.000
_cell.length_c   1.000
_cell.angle_alpha   90.00
_cell.angle_beta   90.00
_cell.angle_gamma   90.00
#
_symmetry.space_group_name_H-M   'P 1'
#
loop_
_entity.id
_entity.type
_entity.pdbx_description
1 polymer ?
#
loop_
_entity_poly.entity_id
_entity_poly.type
_entity_poly.pdbx_seq_one_letter_code
_entity_poly.pdbx_strand_id
1 'polypeptide(L)'
;MSFKLPVSVLVVIYAEDTKRVLMLQRRDDPAFWQSVTGSLEAGETALQAAAREVKEEVAIDVAYEQLTLKDCQRTVEFEIFSHLRHRYAPGIERNTESWFCLALPHEREIVFTEHLTYRWVDAADAAALTKSWSNRQAIEEFVINAA
;
A
#
# COMPACT_ATOMS: atom_id res chain seq x y z
N MET A 1 19.67 -16.45 -3.66
CA MET A 1 18.84 -15.29 -4.07
C MET A 1 17.37 -15.69 -3.95
N SER A 2 16.60 -14.93 -3.23
CA SER A 2 15.18 -15.23 -3.03
C SER A 2 14.32 -14.36 -3.93
N PHE A 3 13.25 -14.95 -4.46
CA PHE A 3 12.26 -14.23 -5.22
C PHE A 3 11.15 -13.74 -4.30
N LYS A 4 10.44 -12.68 -4.72
CA LYS A 4 9.25 -12.23 -4.02
C LYS A 4 8.14 -13.27 -4.19
N LEU A 5 7.34 -13.46 -3.15
CA LEU A 5 6.13 -14.27 -3.27
C LEU A 5 5.08 -13.46 -4.03
N PRO A 6 4.27 -14.10 -4.89
CA PRO A 6 3.22 -13.40 -5.64
C PRO A 6 1.96 -13.19 -4.81
N VAL A 7 2.13 -12.88 -3.54
CA VAL A 7 1.05 -12.53 -2.60
C VAL A 7 1.51 -11.31 -1.84
N SER A 8 0.70 -10.27 -1.87
CA SER A 8 1.08 -8.98 -1.30
C SER A 8 -0.06 -8.33 -0.54
N VAL A 9 0.26 -7.23 0.11
CA VAL A 9 -0.71 -6.38 0.78
C VAL A 9 -0.65 -4.97 0.20
N LEU A 10 -1.76 -4.27 0.27
CA LEU A 10 -1.89 -2.86 -0.03
C LEU A 10 -2.50 -2.21 1.20
N VAL A 11 -1.86 -1.17 1.71
CA VAL A 11 -2.38 -0.44 2.87
C VAL A 11 -2.61 1.01 2.49
N VAL A 12 -3.86 1.40 2.41
CA VAL A 12 -4.24 2.80 2.17
C VAL A 12 -4.25 3.52 3.51
N ILE A 13 -3.37 4.51 3.65
CA ILE A 13 -3.26 5.32 4.86
C ILE A 13 -3.88 6.68 4.57
N TYR A 14 -4.81 7.10 5.43
CA TYR A 14 -5.46 8.40 5.26
C TYR A 14 -5.69 9.09 6.60
N ALA A 15 -5.85 10.40 6.57
CA ALA A 15 -6.16 11.19 7.76
C ALA A 15 -7.68 11.33 7.89
N GLU A 16 -8.21 11.05 9.07
CA GLU A 16 -9.66 11.09 9.30
C GLU A 16 -10.24 12.50 9.14
N ASP A 17 -9.50 13.50 9.56
CA ASP A 17 -9.99 14.90 9.55
C ASP A 17 -10.03 15.49 8.14
N THR A 18 -9.02 15.25 7.32
CA THR A 18 -8.94 15.85 5.98
C THR A 18 -9.40 14.90 4.88
N LYS A 19 -9.44 13.59 5.14
CA LYS A 19 -9.67 12.54 4.15
C LYS A 19 -8.59 12.50 3.06
N ARG A 20 -7.44 13.12 3.31
CA ARG A 20 -6.32 13.06 2.39
C ARG A 20 -5.56 11.77 2.59
N VAL A 21 -5.05 11.24 1.49
CA VAL A 21 -4.39 9.94 1.42
C VAL A 21 -2.89 10.13 1.33
N LEU A 22 -2.14 9.31 2.06
CA LEU A 22 -0.69 9.30 1.98
C LEU A 22 -0.26 8.57 0.71
N MET A 23 0.45 9.27 -0.15
CA MET A 23 1.00 8.71 -1.38
C MET A 23 2.52 8.80 -1.37
N LEU A 24 3.16 7.73 -1.80
CA LEU A 24 4.62 7.57 -1.80
C LEU A 24 5.12 7.50 -3.24
N GLN A 25 6.19 8.24 -3.54
CA GLN A 25 6.77 8.26 -4.88
C GLN A 25 7.82 7.15 -5.01
N ARG A 26 7.68 6.30 -6.01
CA ARG A 26 8.61 5.18 -6.22
C ARG A 26 9.96 5.67 -6.75
N ARG A 27 11.03 5.02 -6.30
CA ARG A 27 12.39 5.30 -6.79
C ARG A 27 12.63 4.74 -8.19
N ASP A 28 12.04 3.57 -8.47
CA ASP A 28 12.23 2.88 -9.75
C ASP A 28 11.37 3.45 -10.88
N ASP A 29 10.35 4.24 -10.52
CA ASP A 29 9.48 4.92 -11.46
C ASP A 29 8.91 6.17 -10.78
N PRO A 30 9.62 7.31 -10.89
CA PRO A 30 9.20 8.54 -10.18
C PRO A 30 7.83 9.09 -10.59
N ALA A 31 7.28 8.66 -11.72
CA ALA A 31 5.92 9.00 -12.11
C ALA A 31 4.87 8.13 -11.42
N PHE A 32 5.30 7.09 -10.72
CA PHE A 32 4.40 6.15 -10.06
C PHE A 32 4.32 6.47 -8.57
N TRP A 33 3.14 6.96 -8.15
CA TRP A 33 2.80 7.21 -6.76
C TRP A 33 1.87 6.09 -6.28
N GLN A 34 2.04 5.67 -5.04
CA GLN A 34 1.30 4.53 -4.49
C GLN A 34 1.12 4.62 -2.99
N SER A 35 0.17 3.85 -2.47
CA SER A 35 0.04 3.57 -1.04
C SER A 35 1.12 2.57 -0.61
N VAL A 36 1.18 2.24 0.68
CA VAL A 36 2.10 1.22 1.18
C VAL A 36 1.75 -0.13 0.56
N THR A 37 2.74 -0.83 0.05
CA THR A 37 2.55 -2.15 -0.54
C THR A 37 3.80 -3.00 -0.36
N GLY A 38 3.65 -4.31 -0.30
CA GLY A 38 4.77 -5.22 -0.25
C GLY A 38 4.33 -6.67 -0.22
N SER A 39 5.25 -7.55 -0.56
CA SER A 39 4.99 -8.99 -0.61
C SER A 39 5.05 -9.61 0.78
N LEU A 40 4.27 -10.67 1.00
CA LEU A 40 4.37 -11.47 2.21
C LEU A 40 5.72 -12.19 2.25
N GLU A 41 6.25 -12.34 3.45
CA GLU A 41 7.36 -13.24 3.72
C GLU A 41 6.82 -14.63 4.04
N ALA A 42 7.66 -15.64 3.89
CA ALA A 42 7.26 -17.04 4.15
C ALA A 42 6.70 -17.19 5.57
N GLY A 43 5.53 -17.80 5.69
CA GLY A 43 4.88 -18.03 6.96
C GLY A 43 4.14 -16.84 7.55
N GLU A 44 4.13 -15.72 6.85
CA GLU A 44 3.49 -14.49 7.32
C GLU A 44 2.03 -14.43 6.89
N THR A 45 1.15 -13.96 7.77
CA THR A 45 -0.23 -13.66 7.37
C THR A 45 -0.29 -12.31 6.67
N ALA A 46 -1.37 -12.04 5.95
CA ALA A 46 -1.56 -10.74 5.29
C ALA A 46 -1.56 -9.59 6.31
N LEU A 47 -2.21 -9.77 7.45
CA LEU A 47 -2.23 -8.74 8.50
C LEU A 47 -0.83 -8.46 9.04
N GLN A 48 -0.04 -9.51 9.28
CA GLN A 48 1.35 -9.36 9.74
C GLN A 48 2.19 -8.62 8.70
N ALA A 49 2.03 -8.96 7.43
CA ALA A 49 2.74 -8.29 6.33
C ALA A 49 2.35 -6.81 6.25
N ALA A 50 1.05 -6.51 6.38
CA ALA A 50 0.57 -5.13 6.34
C ALA A 50 1.19 -4.30 7.47
N ALA A 51 1.18 -4.81 8.69
CA ALA A 51 1.78 -4.12 9.84
C ALA A 51 3.28 -3.92 9.66
N ARG A 52 3.97 -4.94 9.16
CA ARG A 52 5.42 -4.87 8.92
C ARG A 52 5.77 -3.85 7.84
N GLU A 53 5.06 -3.89 6.72
CA GLU A 53 5.33 -2.95 5.60
C GLU A 53 5.06 -1.50 6.00
N VAL A 54 4.01 -1.24 6.77
CA VAL A 54 3.72 0.10 7.29
C VAL A 54 4.87 0.58 8.16
N LYS A 55 5.36 -0.27 9.04
CA LYS A 55 6.49 0.09 9.91
C LYS A 55 7.78 0.31 9.11
N GLU A 56 8.07 -0.56 8.15
CA GLU A 56 9.28 -0.46 7.33
C GLU A 56 9.26 0.77 6.43
N GLU A 57 8.14 1.04 5.76
CA GLU A 57 8.09 2.08 4.74
C GLU A 57 7.84 3.47 5.29
N VAL A 58 7.04 3.62 6.34
CA VAL A 58 6.64 4.93 6.86
C VAL A 58 6.83 5.08 8.37
N ALA A 59 7.52 4.13 9.00
CA ALA A 59 7.90 4.19 10.42
C ALA A 59 6.70 4.36 11.38
N ILE A 60 5.55 3.80 11.04
CA ILE A 60 4.39 3.78 11.92
C ILE A 60 4.25 2.38 12.52
N ASP A 61 4.39 2.28 13.83
CA ASP A 61 4.19 1.04 14.57
C ASP A 61 2.74 1.01 15.06
N VAL A 62 1.88 0.31 14.32
CA VAL A 62 0.43 0.32 14.61
C VAL A 62 0.11 -0.25 15.98
N ALA A 63 0.85 -1.25 16.45
CA ALA A 63 0.62 -1.85 17.75
C ALA A 63 1.04 -0.88 18.88
N TYR A 64 2.21 -0.27 18.75
CA TYR A 64 2.72 0.65 19.75
C TYR A 64 1.82 1.89 19.88
N GLU A 65 1.36 2.43 18.76
CA GLU A 65 0.50 3.60 18.72
C GLU A 65 -0.97 3.27 18.98
N GLN A 66 -1.30 2.00 19.12
CA GLN A 66 -2.68 1.53 19.33
C GLN A 66 -3.63 1.95 18.20
N LEU A 67 -3.12 1.89 16.99
CA LEU A 67 -3.90 2.17 15.80
C LEU A 67 -4.53 0.87 15.29
N THR A 68 -5.69 0.99 14.64
CA THR A 68 -6.38 -0.17 14.05
C THR A 68 -6.05 -0.28 12.57
N LEU A 69 -5.39 -1.37 12.22
CA LEU A 69 -5.17 -1.72 10.83
C LEU A 69 -6.39 -2.53 10.36
N LYS A 70 -7.25 -1.87 9.59
CA LYS A 70 -8.52 -2.47 9.18
C LYS A 70 -8.32 -3.39 7.99
N ASP A 71 -8.73 -4.66 8.14
CA ASP A 71 -8.80 -5.59 7.02
C ASP A 71 -10.05 -5.26 6.20
N CYS A 72 -9.87 -4.85 4.95
CA CYS A 72 -10.97 -4.50 4.07
C CYS A 72 -11.73 -5.73 3.56
N GLN A 73 -11.24 -6.93 3.87
CA GLN A 73 -11.81 -8.20 3.43
C GLN A 73 -11.99 -8.24 1.91
N ARG A 74 -11.01 -7.67 1.23
CA ARG A 74 -11.00 -7.62 -0.23
C ARG A 74 -9.65 -8.12 -0.73
N THR A 75 -9.71 -9.05 -1.67
CA THR A 75 -8.52 -9.61 -2.31
C THR A 75 -8.74 -9.52 -3.81
N VAL A 76 -7.74 -9.03 -4.52
CA VAL A 76 -7.76 -8.92 -5.96
C VAL A 76 -6.54 -9.61 -6.55
N GLU A 77 -6.64 -9.95 -7.82
CA GLU A 77 -5.53 -10.51 -8.56
C GLU A 77 -5.24 -9.60 -9.75
N PHE A 78 -3.98 -9.33 -9.99
CA PHE A 78 -3.60 -8.48 -11.13
C PHE A 78 -2.35 -9.01 -11.81
N GLU A 79 -2.19 -8.62 -13.06
CA GLU A 79 -1.01 -8.94 -13.84
C GLU A 79 0.15 -8.06 -13.39
N ILE A 80 1.29 -8.69 -13.13
CA ILE A 80 2.50 -7.98 -12.72
C ILE A 80 3.05 -7.24 -13.94
N PHE A 81 3.41 -5.95 -13.77
CA PHE A 81 4.05 -5.18 -14.84
C PHE A 81 5.26 -5.94 -15.37
N SER A 82 5.38 -6.04 -16.69
CA SER A 82 6.41 -6.86 -17.33
C SER A 82 7.82 -6.51 -16.86
N HIS A 83 8.10 -5.24 -16.64
CA HIS A 83 9.43 -4.78 -16.19
C HIS A 83 9.74 -5.14 -14.72
N LEU A 84 8.77 -5.64 -13.97
CA LEU A 84 8.95 -6.05 -12.57
C LEU A 84 8.93 -7.56 -12.38
N ARG A 85 8.62 -8.33 -13.44
CA ARG A 85 8.49 -9.80 -13.33
C ARG A 85 9.79 -10.49 -12.93
N HIS A 86 10.93 -9.87 -13.21
CA HIS A 86 12.23 -10.44 -12.83
C HIS A 86 12.41 -10.60 -11.31
N ARG A 87 11.60 -9.92 -10.52
CA ARG A 87 11.63 -10.01 -9.05
C ARG A 87 10.96 -11.28 -8.53
N TYR A 88 10.25 -12.00 -9.39
CA TYR A 88 9.49 -13.20 -9.05
C TYR A 88 10.12 -14.41 -9.70
N ALA A 89 9.75 -15.62 -9.22
CA ALA A 89 10.23 -16.84 -9.83
C ALA A 89 9.79 -16.93 -11.32
N PRO A 90 10.58 -17.60 -12.17
CA PRO A 90 10.20 -17.75 -13.58
C PRO A 90 8.81 -18.34 -13.74
N GLY A 91 8.01 -17.77 -14.65
CA GLY A 91 6.66 -18.21 -14.90
C GLY A 91 5.59 -17.53 -14.07
N ILE A 92 5.97 -16.71 -13.08
CA ILE A 92 5.03 -15.95 -12.26
C ILE A 92 4.67 -14.67 -13.01
N GLU A 93 3.38 -14.52 -13.33
CA GLU A 93 2.88 -13.36 -14.08
C GLU A 93 1.81 -12.59 -13.31
N ARG A 94 1.18 -13.19 -12.29
CA ARG A 94 0.07 -12.60 -11.56
C ARG A 94 0.35 -12.57 -10.07
N ASN A 95 -0.18 -11.54 -9.41
CA ASN A 95 -0.03 -11.33 -7.97
C ASN A 95 -1.41 -11.23 -7.32
N THR A 96 -1.55 -11.83 -6.14
CA THR A 96 -2.76 -11.74 -5.33
C THR A 96 -2.54 -10.71 -4.24
N GLU A 97 -3.41 -9.71 -4.15
CA GLU A 97 -3.23 -8.58 -3.23
C GLU A 97 -4.42 -8.46 -2.29
N SER A 98 -4.14 -8.39 -0.97
CA SER A 98 -5.15 -8.16 0.07
C SER A 98 -5.09 -6.70 0.53
N TRP A 99 -6.26 -6.08 0.71
CA TRP A 99 -6.38 -4.65 1.00
C TRP A 99 -6.62 -4.36 2.48
N PHE A 100 -5.93 -3.35 2.98
CA PHE A 100 -6.06 -2.83 4.33
C PHE A 100 -6.17 -1.32 4.29
N CYS A 101 -6.79 -0.75 5.32
CA CYS A 101 -6.84 0.69 5.53
C CYS A 101 -6.31 1.03 6.92
N LEU A 102 -5.59 2.14 7.00
CA LEU A 102 -5.12 2.68 8.26
C LEU A 102 -5.55 4.13 8.35
N ALA A 103 -6.45 4.43 9.27
CA ALA A 103 -6.90 5.79 9.51
C ALA A 103 -6.05 6.40 10.61
N LEU A 104 -5.43 7.55 10.32
CA LEU A 104 -4.74 8.35 11.33
C LEU A 104 -5.66 9.49 11.72
N PRO A 105 -5.66 9.94 12.98
CA PRO A 105 -6.50 11.07 13.38
C PRO A 105 -6.24 12.34 12.55
N HIS A 106 -4.97 12.59 12.23
CA HIS A 106 -4.51 13.78 11.51
C HIS A 106 -3.39 13.39 10.54
N GLU A 107 -3.13 14.27 9.56
CA GLU A 107 -1.92 14.17 8.76
C GLU A 107 -0.73 14.39 9.68
N ARG A 108 0.38 13.73 9.32
CA ARG A 108 1.63 13.88 10.07
C ARG A 108 2.80 13.91 9.10
N GLU A 109 3.92 14.37 9.62
CA GLU A 109 5.19 14.22 8.92
C GLU A 109 5.56 12.75 8.90
N ILE A 110 5.98 12.25 7.73
CA ILE A 110 6.27 10.84 7.52
C ILE A 110 7.77 10.61 7.40
N VAL A 111 8.26 9.62 8.13
CA VAL A 111 9.64 9.15 8.00
C VAL A 111 9.62 7.98 7.03
N PHE A 112 9.96 8.26 5.79
CA PHE A 112 9.95 7.24 4.72
C PHE A 112 11.35 6.70 4.48
N THR A 113 11.44 5.49 3.92
CA THR A 113 12.72 4.80 3.68
C THR A 113 12.95 4.48 2.21
N GLU A 114 12.13 3.67 1.62
CA GLU A 114 12.37 3.09 0.29
C GLU A 114 11.85 3.95 -0.88
N HIS A 115 11.26 5.10 -0.58
CA HIS A 115 10.64 5.97 -1.56
C HIS A 115 11.41 7.28 -1.70
N LEU A 116 11.14 8.05 -2.76
CA LEU A 116 11.78 9.33 -2.97
C LEU A 116 11.23 10.42 -2.05
N THR A 117 9.92 10.45 -1.90
CA THR A 117 9.22 11.40 -1.04
C THR A 117 7.78 10.96 -0.82
N TYR A 118 7.02 11.75 -0.09
CA TYR A 118 5.61 11.49 0.17
C TYR A 118 4.79 12.76 0.00
N ARG A 119 3.48 12.59 -0.15
CA ARG A 119 2.52 13.68 -0.17
C ARG A 119 1.21 13.22 0.45
N TRP A 120 0.54 14.15 1.12
CA TRP A 120 -0.86 13.97 1.50
C TRP A 120 -1.71 14.56 0.38
N VAL A 121 -2.56 13.75 -0.23
CA VAL A 121 -3.28 14.09 -1.47
C VAL A 121 -4.76 13.86 -1.26
N ASP A 122 -5.60 14.80 -1.71
CA ASP A 122 -7.06 14.60 -1.68
C ASP A 122 -7.39 13.25 -2.30
N ALA A 123 -8.35 12.53 -1.71
CA ALA A 123 -8.60 11.14 -2.08
C ALA A 123 -8.90 10.96 -3.58
N ALA A 124 -9.69 11.84 -4.17
CA ALA A 124 -10.00 11.78 -5.60
C ALA A 124 -8.74 11.98 -6.46
N ASP A 125 -7.88 12.92 -6.06
CA ASP A 125 -6.62 13.18 -6.75
C ASP A 125 -5.64 12.03 -6.57
N ALA A 126 -5.59 11.42 -5.39
CA ALA A 126 -4.75 10.26 -5.12
C ALA A 126 -5.16 9.07 -5.99
N ALA A 127 -6.46 8.83 -6.11
CA ALA A 127 -6.99 7.77 -6.98
C ALA A 127 -6.60 7.99 -8.43
N ALA A 128 -6.62 9.24 -8.90
CA ALA A 128 -6.23 9.58 -10.27
C ALA A 128 -4.72 9.54 -10.48
N LEU A 129 -3.94 9.77 -9.42
CA LEU A 129 -2.48 9.89 -9.49
C LEU A 129 -1.80 8.55 -9.67
N THR A 130 -2.31 7.49 -9.02
CA THR A 130 -1.64 6.19 -9.03
C THR A 130 -1.79 5.47 -10.36
N LYS A 131 -0.72 4.81 -10.81
CA LYS A 131 -0.73 3.94 -11.99
C LYS A 131 -1.36 2.58 -11.70
N SER A 132 -1.52 2.22 -10.42
CA SER A 132 -2.09 0.94 -10.03
C SER A 132 -3.61 1.02 -10.00
N TRP A 133 -4.28 0.20 -10.83
CA TRP A 133 -5.74 0.17 -10.84
C TRP A 133 -6.29 -0.33 -9.51
N SER A 134 -5.60 -1.27 -8.84
CA SER A 134 -6.06 -1.79 -7.56
C SER A 134 -5.93 -0.74 -6.46
N ASN A 135 -4.85 0.02 -6.45
CA ASN A 135 -4.66 1.12 -5.50
C ASN A 135 -5.73 2.19 -5.69
N ARG A 136 -6.03 2.55 -6.93
CA ARG A 136 -7.10 3.49 -7.24
C ARG A 136 -8.43 2.98 -6.73
N GLN A 137 -8.76 1.72 -7.02
CA GLN A 137 -10.03 1.14 -6.61
C GLN A 137 -10.16 1.07 -5.08
N ALA A 138 -9.07 0.72 -4.38
CA ALA A 138 -9.07 0.68 -2.92
C ALA A 138 -9.35 2.07 -2.32
N ILE A 139 -8.73 3.12 -2.87
CA ILE A 139 -8.98 4.49 -2.43
C ILE A 139 -10.44 4.87 -2.68
N GLU A 140 -10.97 4.54 -3.87
CA GLU A 140 -12.35 4.84 -4.22
C GLU A 140 -13.34 4.14 -3.29
N GLU A 141 -13.15 2.85 -3.04
CA GLU A 141 -14.09 2.08 -2.24
C GLU A 141 -14.00 2.38 -0.73
N PHE A 142 -12.80 2.57 -0.20
CA PHE A 142 -12.60 2.59 1.24
C PHE A 142 -12.26 3.96 1.82
N VAL A 143 -12.06 4.97 1.01
CA VAL A 143 -11.88 6.36 1.46
C VAL A 143 -12.96 7.26 0.89
N ILE A 144 -13.13 7.29 -0.43
CA ILE A 144 -14.10 8.19 -1.09
C ILE A 144 -15.54 7.75 -0.80
N ASN A 145 -15.82 6.48 -1.03
CA ASN A 145 -17.18 5.92 -0.93
C ASN A 145 -17.42 5.17 0.38
N ALA A 146 -16.56 5.33 1.36
CA ALA A 146 -16.75 4.69 2.66
C ALA A 146 -17.97 5.29 3.35
N ALA A 147 -18.86 4.41 3.80
CA ALA A 147 -20.05 4.81 4.53
C ALA A 147 -19.73 5.13 6.00
#